data_f98aba0a8f2139a8327a2ef99afccad0
#
_entry.id   f98aba0a8f2139a8327a2ef99afccad0
#
_cell.length_a   1.000
_cell.length_b   1.000
_cell.length_c   1.000
_cell.angle_alpha   90.00
_cell.angle_beta   90.00
_cell.angle_gamma   90.00
#
_symmetry.space_group_name_H-M   'P 1'
#
loop_
_entity.id
_entity.type
_entity.pdbx_description
1 polymer ?
#
loop_
_entity_poly.entity_id
_entity_poly.type
_entity_poly.pdbx_seq_one_letter_code
_entity_poly.pdbx_strand_id
1 'polypeptide(L)'
;AIRPTSTARTPDSLKGKLDESQLKLYTLIWRRTVASQMEPAIFDTVMLELSPDNSIQEAVTEHRFRSNGSVLIEPGFKTVYQEGMDDTKDDDTDRLLPEIAVGDIVNLDELRLEQHFTDPPPRFTEATLVKALEEYGIGRPSTYANIIEKIKEREYVEMDSRRFFPTNS
;
A
#
# COMPACT_ATOMS: atom_id res chain seq x y z
N ALA A 1 10.78 6.14 20.40
CA ALA A 1 10.47 5.12 19.39
C ALA A 1 10.78 3.73 19.97
N ILE A 2 9.94 2.75 19.66
CA ILE A 2 10.19 1.34 20.02
C ILE A 2 11.19 0.78 19.03
N ARG A 3 12.30 0.22 19.53
CA ARG A 3 13.37 -0.36 18.72
C ARG A 3 14.02 -1.54 19.45
N PRO A 4 14.69 -2.48 18.74
CA PRO A 4 15.44 -3.54 19.37
C PRO A 4 16.57 -2.96 20.23
N THR A 5 16.89 -3.62 21.34
CA THR A 5 18.04 -3.24 22.19
C THR A 5 19.37 -3.44 21.47
N SER A 6 19.42 -4.34 20.49
CA SER A 6 20.58 -4.57 19.62
C SER A 6 20.12 -5.13 18.28
N THR A 7 20.57 -4.53 17.19
CA THR A 7 20.30 -4.98 15.81
C THR A 7 20.98 -6.31 15.47
N ALA A 8 22.03 -6.68 16.21
CA ALA A 8 22.70 -7.97 16.08
C ALA A 8 21.82 -9.16 16.54
N ARG A 9 20.77 -8.90 17.31
CA ARG A 9 19.76 -9.91 17.65
C ARG A 9 18.76 -10.01 16.50
N THR A 10 19.11 -10.76 15.49
CA THR A 10 18.22 -10.97 14.33
C THR A 10 16.98 -11.79 14.72
N PRO A 11 15.85 -11.64 14.04
CA PRO A 11 14.66 -12.46 14.29
C PRO A 11 14.95 -13.96 14.28
N ASP A 12 15.82 -14.42 13.36
CA ASP A 12 16.21 -15.83 13.27
C ASP A 12 16.94 -16.33 14.52
N SER A 13 17.75 -15.50 15.16
CA SER A 13 18.45 -15.84 16.40
C SER A 13 17.52 -16.00 17.60
N LEU A 14 16.29 -15.55 17.49
CA LEU A 14 15.27 -15.59 18.54
C LEU A 14 14.19 -16.67 18.30
N LYS A 15 14.27 -17.40 17.21
CA LYS A 15 13.41 -18.56 16.96
C LYS A 15 13.57 -19.58 18.11
N GLY A 16 12.44 -20.03 18.65
CA GLY A 16 12.40 -20.95 19.81
C GLY A 16 12.67 -20.30 21.18
N LYS A 17 12.99 -18.99 21.23
CA LYS A 17 13.12 -18.23 22.49
C LYS A 17 11.93 -17.34 22.79
N LEU A 18 11.16 -17.00 21.76
CA LEU A 18 9.94 -16.22 21.82
C LEU A 18 8.78 -17.08 21.30
N ASP A 19 7.58 -16.81 21.78
CA ASP A 19 6.38 -17.36 21.16
C ASP A 19 6.14 -16.77 19.76
N GLU A 20 5.22 -17.35 19.01
CA GLU A 20 4.98 -16.98 17.61
C GLU A 20 4.52 -15.51 17.46
N SER A 21 3.67 -15.03 18.37
CA SER A 21 3.14 -13.66 18.34
C SER A 21 4.23 -12.65 18.67
N GLN A 22 5.03 -12.93 19.69
CA GLN A 22 6.18 -12.12 20.09
C GLN A 22 7.23 -12.08 18.98
N LEU A 23 7.50 -13.22 18.32
CA LEU A 23 8.46 -13.28 17.22
C LEU A 23 7.99 -12.47 16.00
N LYS A 24 6.70 -12.53 15.65
CA LYS A 24 6.12 -11.71 14.57
C LYS A 24 6.26 -10.22 14.87
N LEU A 25 5.89 -9.80 16.08
CA LEU A 25 6.01 -8.41 16.51
C LEU A 25 7.47 -7.94 16.53
N TYR A 26 8.38 -8.75 17.10
CA TYR A 26 9.79 -8.43 17.12
C TYR A 26 10.37 -8.30 15.70
N THR A 27 10.00 -9.20 14.80
CA THR A 27 10.44 -9.18 13.40
C THR A 27 10.01 -7.88 12.71
N LEU A 28 8.78 -7.44 12.93
CA LEU A 28 8.27 -6.18 12.37
C LEU A 28 9.07 -4.98 12.91
N ILE A 29 9.26 -4.89 14.21
CA ILE A 29 10.01 -3.82 14.86
C ILE A 29 11.47 -3.80 14.38
N TRP A 30 12.11 -4.98 14.32
CA TRP A 30 13.49 -5.11 13.88
C TRP A 30 13.66 -4.69 12.42
N ARG A 31 12.83 -5.21 11.52
CA ARG A 31 12.86 -4.87 10.09
C ARG A 31 12.65 -3.38 9.87
N ARG A 32 11.66 -2.78 10.52
CA ARG A 32 11.38 -1.35 10.40
C ARG A 32 12.54 -0.49 10.94
N THR A 33 13.15 -0.92 12.03
CA THR A 33 14.33 -0.22 12.59
C THR A 33 15.52 -0.29 11.65
N VAL A 34 15.84 -1.46 11.11
CA VAL A 34 16.96 -1.61 10.16
C VAL A 34 16.66 -0.84 8.89
N ALA A 35 15.47 -0.98 8.31
CA ALA A 35 15.06 -0.28 7.10
C ALA A 35 15.16 1.25 7.22
N SER A 36 14.87 1.81 8.41
CA SER A 36 14.98 3.26 8.65
C SER A 36 16.41 3.81 8.59
N GLN A 37 17.41 2.95 8.62
CA GLN A 37 18.84 3.31 8.53
C GLN A 37 19.47 2.90 7.19
N MET A 38 18.67 2.31 6.29
CA MET A 38 19.12 1.91 4.96
C MET A 38 18.88 3.01 3.94
N GLU A 39 19.55 2.88 2.81
CA GLU A 39 19.36 3.77 1.66
C GLU A 39 17.92 3.66 1.11
N PRO A 40 17.40 4.75 0.50
CA PRO A 40 16.08 4.73 -0.13
C PRO A 40 16.04 3.77 -1.31
N ALA A 41 14.85 3.25 -1.61
CA ALA A 41 14.63 2.53 -2.84
C ALA A 41 14.59 3.51 -4.02
N ILE A 42 15.25 3.16 -5.13
CA ILE A 42 15.27 3.96 -6.35
C ILE A 42 14.41 3.27 -7.40
N PHE A 43 13.48 4.04 -7.96
CA PHE A 43 12.61 3.62 -9.04
C PHE A 43 12.89 4.46 -10.28
N ASP A 44 12.92 3.81 -11.41
CA ASP A 44 12.81 4.47 -12.71
C ASP A 44 11.33 4.50 -13.11
N THR A 45 10.80 5.70 -13.35
CA THR A 45 9.38 5.88 -13.69
C THR A 45 9.26 6.37 -15.12
N VAL A 46 8.46 5.66 -15.91
CA VAL A 46 8.18 5.98 -17.30
C VAL A 46 6.71 6.33 -17.46
N MET A 47 6.45 7.41 -18.14
CA MET A 47 5.11 7.79 -18.59
C MET A 47 5.08 7.76 -20.12
N LEU A 48 4.23 6.90 -20.66
CA LEU A 48 3.93 6.86 -22.10
C LEU A 48 2.69 7.69 -22.37
N GLU A 49 2.79 8.56 -23.35
CA GLU A 49 1.65 9.30 -23.89
C GLU A 49 1.52 8.94 -25.37
N LEU A 50 0.39 8.34 -25.72
CA LEU A 50 0.09 7.90 -27.08
C LEU A 50 -0.99 8.79 -27.68
N SER A 51 -0.78 9.27 -28.89
CA SER A 51 -1.76 10.00 -29.67
C SER A 51 -2.17 9.19 -30.91
N PRO A 52 -3.42 9.29 -31.34
CA PRO A 52 -3.82 8.71 -32.61
C PRO A 52 -3.00 9.27 -33.78
N ASP A 53 -2.75 8.44 -34.80
CA ASP A 53 -2.08 8.90 -36.00
C ASP A 53 -2.98 9.95 -36.75
N ASN A 54 -2.37 11.06 -37.12
CA ASN A 54 -3.04 12.18 -37.79
C ASN A 54 -3.58 11.87 -39.23
N SER A 55 -3.35 10.63 -39.69
CA SER A 55 -3.91 10.18 -40.99
C SER A 55 -5.42 9.96 -40.98
N ILE A 56 -6.05 9.91 -39.80
CA ILE A 56 -7.51 9.80 -39.65
C ILE A 56 -8.06 11.21 -39.47
N GLN A 57 -8.48 11.81 -40.58
CA GLN A 57 -9.11 13.13 -40.59
C GLN A 57 -10.43 13.16 -39.81
N GLU A 58 -10.59 14.20 -39.04
CA GLU A 58 -11.80 14.93 -38.63
C GLU A 58 -12.29 14.88 -37.19
N ALA A 59 -11.94 13.94 -36.30
CA ALA A 59 -12.58 13.98 -34.96
C ALA A 59 -11.73 13.61 -33.75
N VAL A 60 -10.46 13.23 -33.90
CA VAL A 60 -9.73 12.53 -32.81
C VAL A 60 -8.50 13.28 -32.31
N THR A 61 -8.32 14.53 -32.69
CA THR A 61 -7.07 15.27 -32.45
C THR A 61 -6.79 15.62 -30.98
N GLU A 62 -7.73 15.40 -30.06
CA GLU A 62 -7.55 15.76 -28.63
C GLU A 62 -7.46 14.55 -27.69
N HIS A 63 -7.69 13.34 -28.17
CA HIS A 63 -7.67 12.17 -27.31
C HIS A 63 -6.24 11.62 -27.17
N ARG A 64 -5.80 11.46 -25.93
CA ARG A 64 -4.51 10.88 -25.60
C ARG A 64 -4.68 9.72 -24.62
N PHE A 65 -3.95 8.66 -24.86
CA PHE A 65 -3.87 7.54 -23.95
C PHE A 65 -2.59 7.69 -23.12
N ARG A 66 -2.71 7.52 -21.81
CA ARG A 66 -1.58 7.61 -20.89
C ARG A 66 -1.41 6.31 -20.15
N SER A 67 -0.19 5.80 -20.12
CA SER A 67 0.21 4.67 -19.28
C SER A 67 1.44 5.06 -18.45
N ASN A 68 1.39 4.74 -17.17
CA ASN A 68 2.50 4.95 -16.25
C ASN A 68 3.04 3.59 -15.81
N GLY A 69 4.34 3.48 -15.68
CA GLY A 69 5.01 2.31 -15.15
C GLY A 69 6.21 2.70 -14.33
N SER A 70 6.63 1.83 -13.42
CA SER A 70 7.85 2.00 -12.66
C SER A 70 8.62 0.69 -12.54
N VAL A 71 9.94 0.79 -12.60
CA VAL A 71 10.85 -0.34 -12.40
C VAL A 71 11.70 -0.07 -11.18
N LEU A 72 11.76 -1.01 -10.26
CA LEU A 72 12.65 -0.92 -9.11
C LEU A 72 14.10 -1.16 -9.56
N ILE A 73 14.93 -0.11 -9.55
CA ILE A 73 16.33 -0.18 -9.94
C ILE A 73 17.19 -0.59 -8.76
N GLU A 74 17.05 0.11 -7.64
CA GLU A 74 17.78 -0.20 -6.41
C GLU A 74 16.75 -0.45 -5.29
N PRO A 75 16.72 -1.66 -4.72
CA PRO A 75 15.71 -1.99 -3.73
C PRO A 75 15.90 -1.26 -2.39
N GLY A 76 17.12 -0.83 -2.04
CA GLY A 76 17.39 -0.13 -0.81
C GLY A 76 16.73 -0.80 0.41
N PHE A 77 16.00 -0.04 1.23
CA PHE A 77 15.30 -0.56 2.42
C PHE A 77 14.23 -1.61 2.12
N LYS A 78 13.70 -1.67 0.90
CA LYS A 78 12.68 -2.66 0.51
C LYS A 78 13.19 -4.09 0.56
N THR A 79 14.50 -4.32 0.56
CA THR A 79 15.08 -5.67 0.77
C THR A 79 14.76 -6.25 2.14
N VAL A 80 14.54 -5.40 3.13
CA VAL A 80 14.31 -5.81 4.53
C VAL A 80 12.87 -5.58 4.96
N TYR A 81 12.23 -4.52 4.47
CA TYR A 81 10.91 -4.09 4.90
C TYR A 81 10.02 -3.69 3.72
N GLN A 82 8.88 -4.35 3.62
CA GLN A 82 7.77 -3.94 2.77
C GLN A 82 6.57 -3.66 3.67
N GLU A 83 5.97 -2.49 3.50
CA GLU A 83 4.76 -2.13 4.23
C GLU A 83 3.56 -2.87 3.63
N GLY A 84 2.87 -3.66 4.46
CA GLY A 84 1.57 -4.22 4.07
C GLY A 84 0.52 -3.13 4.18
N MET A 85 -0.22 -2.91 3.12
CA MET A 85 -1.40 -2.03 3.14
C MET A 85 -2.67 -2.87 3.08
N ASP A 86 -3.61 -2.62 4.00
CA ASP A 86 -4.88 -3.36 4.06
C ASP A 86 -5.84 -3.00 2.91
N ASP A 87 -5.66 -1.84 2.27
CA ASP A 87 -6.59 -1.25 1.31
C ASP A 87 -5.97 -0.93 -0.07
N THR A 88 -4.81 -1.44 -0.40
CA THR A 88 -4.29 -1.29 -1.77
C THR A 88 -5.11 -2.15 -2.74
N LYS A 89 -5.92 -1.49 -3.55
CA LYS A 89 -6.17 -1.98 -4.91
C LYS A 89 -4.78 -2.08 -5.56
N ASP A 90 -4.51 -3.17 -6.26
CA ASP A 90 -3.27 -3.37 -7.02
C ASP A 90 -2.91 -2.05 -7.73
N ASP A 91 -1.99 -1.32 -7.13
CA ASP A 91 -1.60 -0.02 -7.66
C ASP A 91 -0.78 -0.31 -8.92
N ASP A 92 -1.16 0.31 -10.00
CA ASP A 92 -0.55 0.19 -11.34
C ASP A 92 0.97 0.53 -11.37
N THR A 93 1.56 0.79 -10.21
CA THR A 93 2.94 1.25 -10.07
C THR A 93 4.01 0.21 -10.41
N ASP A 94 3.66 -1.08 -10.41
CA ASP A 94 4.63 -2.15 -10.74
C ASP A 94 4.48 -2.68 -12.18
N ARG A 95 3.73 -1.99 -13.05
CA ARG A 95 3.64 -2.37 -14.46
C ARG A 95 4.93 -2.04 -15.18
N LEU A 96 5.60 -3.08 -15.66
CA LEU A 96 6.72 -2.94 -16.59
C LEU A 96 6.19 -2.46 -17.94
N LEU A 97 6.54 -1.24 -18.30
CA LEU A 97 6.29 -0.75 -19.66
C LEU A 97 7.41 -1.19 -20.58
N PRO A 98 7.11 -1.54 -21.85
CA PRO A 98 8.14 -1.83 -22.83
C PRO A 98 8.97 -0.58 -23.14
N GLU A 99 10.21 -0.77 -23.57
CA GLU A 99 11.05 0.30 -24.11
C GLU A 99 10.43 0.81 -25.43
N ILE A 100 9.94 2.05 -25.40
CA ILE A 100 9.35 2.72 -26.57
C ILE A 100 10.00 4.09 -26.67
N ALA A 101 10.50 4.41 -27.87
CA ALA A 101 11.07 5.72 -28.17
C ALA A 101 9.98 6.70 -28.64
N VAL A 102 10.28 7.99 -28.50
CA VAL A 102 9.39 9.05 -29.00
C VAL A 102 9.31 8.98 -30.53
N GLY A 103 8.11 8.82 -31.06
CA GLY A 103 7.83 8.68 -32.48
C GLY A 103 7.64 7.26 -32.95
N ASP A 104 7.79 6.28 -32.08
CA ASP A 104 7.45 4.88 -32.41
C ASP A 104 5.96 4.72 -32.64
N ILE A 105 5.61 3.87 -33.57
CA ILE A 105 4.22 3.54 -33.91
C ILE A 105 3.82 2.29 -33.15
N VAL A 106 2.75 2.41 -32.36
CA VAL A 106 2.16 1.31 -31.61
C VAL A 106 0.82 0.96 -32.23
N ASN A 107 0.60 -0.31 -32.54
CA ASN A 107 -0.66 -0.79 -33.06
C ASN A 107 -1.68 -0.99 -31.92
N LEU A 108 -2.89 -0.54 -32.12
CA LEU A 108 -4.01 -0.83 -31.23
C LEU A 108 -4.46 -2.28 -31.48
N ASP A 109 -4.36 -3.11 -30.45
CA ASP A 109 -4.82 -4.51 -30.51
C ASP A 109 -6.30 -4.61 -30.16
N GLU A 110 -6.68 -4.07 -28.99
CA GLU A 110 -8.05 -4.16 -28.48
C GLU A 110 -8.40 -2.89 -27.70
N LEU A 111 -9.64 -2.44 -27.84
CA LEU A 111 -10.24 -1.40 -27.00
C LEU A 111 -11.25 -2.04 -26.04
N ARG A 112 -10.91 -2.13 -24.76
CA ARG A 112 -11.81 -2.66 -23.73
C ARG A 112 -12.60 -1.52 -23.10
N LEU A 113 -13.90 -1.58 -23.28
CA LEU A 113 -14.83 -0.65 -22.66
C LEU A 113 -15.29 -1.24 -21.31
N GLU A 114 -14.88 -0.61 -20.22
CA GLU A 114 -15.27 -1.02 -18.87
C GLU A 114 -16.02 0.11 -18.19
N GLN A 115 -17.14 -0.24 -17.57
CA GLN A 115 -17.88 0.71 -16.76
C GLN A 115 -17.41 0.59 -15.30
N HIS A 116 -16.88 1.68 -14.77
CA HIS A 116 -16.46 1.78 -13.37
C HIS A 116 -17.37 2.75 -12.62
N PHE A 117 -17.66 2.41 -11.37
CA PHE A 117 -18.37 3.31 -10.47
C PHE A 117 -17.44 3.69 -9.32
N THR A 118 -17.65 4.88 -8.76
CA THR A 118 -16.95 5.29 -7.55
C THR A 118 -17.40 4.43 -6.37
N ASP A 119 -16.45 3.81 -5.69
CA ASP A 119 -16.72 3.07 -4.46
C ASP A 119 -16.82 4.05 -3.28
N PRO A 120 -17.69 3.77 -2.30
CA PRO A 120 -17.67 4.52 -1.04
C PRO A 120 -16.34 4.27 -0.30
N PRO A 121 -15.96 5.15 0.63
CA PRO A 121 -14.79 4.91 1.47
C PRO A 121 -14.88 3.54 2.15
N PRO A 122 -13.79 2.78 2.20
CA PRO A 122 -13.78 1.46 2.82
C PRO A 122 -14.08 1.58 4.33
N ARG A 123 -14.71 0.52 4.89
CA ARG A 123 -14.90 0.42 6.33
C ARG A 123 -13.56 0.33 7.05
N PHE A 124 -13.49 0.90 8.25
CA PHE A 124 -12.27 0.86 9.05
C PHE A 124 -11.85 -0.56 9.41
N THR A 125 -10.57 -0.84 9.28
CA THR A 125 -9.88 -1.95 9.96
C THR A 125 -9.37 -1.44 11.31
N GLU A 126 -8.84 -2.32 12.17
CA GLU A 126 -8.21 -1.88 13.43
C GLU A 126 -7.06 -0.89 13.16
N ALA A 127 -6.25 -1.14 12.14
CA ALA A 127 -5.13 -0.29 11.79
C ALA A 127 -5.58 1.08 11.26
N THR A 128 -6.54 1.11 10.36
CA THR A 128 -7.04 2.38 9.79
C THR A 128 -7.86 3.18 10.81
N LEU A 129 -8.53 2.51 11.76
CA LEU A 129 -9.19 3.18 12.88
C LEU A 129 -8.18 3.83 13.82
N VAL A 130 -7.09 3.14 14.18
CA VAL A 130 -6.02 3.74 14.99
C VAL A 130 -5.44 4.97 14.30
N LYS A 131 -5.19 4.90 13.00
CA LYS A 131 -4.70 6.04 12.21
C LYS A 131 -5.68 7.21 12.26
N ALA A 132 -6.97 6.96 12.09
CA ALA A 132 -7.99 7.99 12.18
C ALA A 132 -8.09 8.60 13.59
N LEU A 133 -8.02 7.79 14.65
CA LEU A 133 -7.98 8.27 16.03
C LEU A 133 -6.77 9.20 16.27
N GLU A 134 -5.62 8.86 15.72
CA GLU A 134 -4.42 9.70 15.81
C GLU A 134 -4.59 11.02 15.04
N GLU A 135 -5.08 10.97 13.81
CA GLU A 135 -5.35 12.16 12.98
C GLU A 135 -6.33 13.13 13.62
N TYR A 136 -7.38 12.59 14.26
CA TYR A 136 -8.38 13.42 14.97
C TYR A 136 -7.97 13.77 16.39
N GLY A 137 -6.81 13.35 16.87
CA GLY A 137 -6.32 13.64 18.23
C GLY A 137 -7.11 12.95 19.34
N ILE A 138 -7.85 11.88 19.01
CA ILE A 138 -8.65 11.10 19.96
C ILE A 138 -7.80 10.00 20.59
N GLY A 139 -7.66 10.05 21.90
CA GLY A 139 -6.85 9.08 22.64
C GLY A 139 -5.34 9.34 22.56
N ARG A 140 -4.58 8.31 22.87
CA ARG A 140 -3.11 8.30 22.84
C ARG A 140 -2.65 6.88 22.51
N PRO A 141 -1.39 6.65 22.08
CA PRO A 141 -0.87 5.32 21.76
C PRO A 141 -1.15 4.26 22.82
N SER A 142 -1.10 4.64 24.10
CA SER A 142 -1.38 3.73 25.22
C SER A 142 -2.87 3.38 25.42
N THR A 143 -3.79 4.11 24.75
CA THR A 143 -5.24 3.94 24.95
C THR A 143 -5.96 3.40 23.72
N TYR A 144 -5.33 3.37 22.54
CA TYR A 144 -6.01 2.93 21.30
C TYR A 144 -6.54 1.50 21.40
N ALA A 145 -5.74 0.57 21.93
CA ALA A 145 -6.17 -0.81 22.11
C ALA A 145 -7.42 -0.91 23.01
N ASN A 146 -7.42 -0.20 24.13
CA ASN A 146 -8.57 -0.18 25.06
C ASN A 146 -9.82 0.46 24.44
N ILE A 147 -9.66 1.45 23.57
CA ILE A 147 -10.79 2.06 22.85
C ILE A 147 -11.43 1.03 21.93
N ILE A 148 -10.60 0.33 21.14
CA ILE A 148 -11.07 -0.69 20.20
C ILE A 148 -11.74 -1.84 20.95
N GLU A 149 -11.15 -2.32 22.04
CA GLU A 149 -11.72 -3.37 22.87
C GLU A 149 -13.09 -2.98 23.41
N LYS A 150 -13.22 -1.76 23.96
CA LYS A 150 -14.48 -1.28 24.53
C LYS A 150 -15.61 -1.13 23.50
N ILE A 151 -15.31 -0.70 22.28
CA ILE A 151 -16.37 -0.59 21.25
C ILE A 151 -16.84 -1.96 20.79
N LYS A 152 -15.99 -3.00 20.86
CA LYS A 152 -16.35 -4.39 20.60
C LYS A 152 -17.14 -4.99 21.78
N GLU A 153 -16.65 -4.83 23.01
CA GLU A 153 -17.32 -5.34 24.23
C GLU A 153 -18.73 -4.77 24.42
N ARG A 154 -18.92 -3.51 24.04
CA ARG A 154 -20.23 -2.84 24.12
C ARG A 154 -21.12 -3.10 22.90
N GLU A 155 -20.67 -3.96 22.02
CA GLU A 155 -21.41 -4.33 20.80
C GLU A 155 -21.82 -3.12 19.93
N TYR A 156 -21.05 -2.01 19.98
CA TYR A 156 -21.27 -0.87 19.08
C TYR A 156 -20.85 -1.17 17.66
N VAL A 157 -19.97 -2.15 17.50
CA VAL A 157 -19.47 -2.61 16.20
C VAL A 157 -19.36 -4.14 16.18
N GLU A 158 -19.63 -4.69 15.00
CA GLU A 158 -19.31 -6.07 14.65
C GLU A 158 -18.13 -6.12 13.72
N MET A 159 -17.38 -7.23 13.73
CA MET A 159 -16.25 -7.46 12.86
C MET A 159 -16.62 -8.46 11.78
N ASP A 160 -16.58 -8.03 10.52
CA ASP A 160 -16.61 -8.92 9.37
C ASP A 160 -15.37 -8.66 8.49
N SER A 161 -14.71 -9.74 8.07
CA SER A 161 -13.54 -9.67 7.17
C SER A 161 -12.49 -8.65 7.62
N ARG A 162 -12.23 -8.56 8.94
CA ARG A 162 -11.36 -7.58 9.63
C ARG A 162 -11.81 -6.12 9.53
N ARG A 163 -13.06 -5.84 9.13
CA ARG A 163 -13.61 -4.50 9.05
C ARG A 163 -14.70 -4.29 10.09
N PHE A 164 -14.80 -3.08 10.60
CA PHE A 164 -15.83 -2.69 11.56
C PHE A 164 -17.13 -2.31 10.87
N PHE A 165 -18.21 -2.89 11.35
CA PHE A 165 -19.58 -2.56 10.96
C PHE A 165 -20.32 -2.04 12.18
N PRO A 166 -20.95 -0.85 12.13
CA PRO A 166 -21.73 -0.34 13.25
C PRO A 166 -22.99 -1.20 13.43
N THR A 167 -23.34 -1.46 14.67
CA THR A 167 -24.59 -2.10 15.05
C THR A 167 -25.72 -1.08 15.19
N ASN A 168 -26.97 -1.53 15.25
CA ASN A 168 -28.13 -0.68 15.46
C ASN A 168 -28.45 -0.48 16.95
N SER A 169 -27.46 -0.42 17.83
CA SER A 169 -27.64 -0.22 19.26
C SER A 169 -27.82 1.25 19.63
#